data_9505656a24a681d1981ed34824701b7d
#
_entry.id   9505656a24a681d1981ed34824701b7d
#
_cell.length_a   1.000
_cell.length_b   1.000
_cell.length_c   1.000
_cell.angle_alpha   90.00
_cell.angle_beta   90.00
_cell.angle_gamma   90.00
#
_symmetry.space_group_name_H-M   'P 1'
#
loop_
_entity.id
_entity.type
_entity.pdbx_description
1 polymer ?
#
loop_
_entity_poly.entity_id
_entity_poly.type
_entity_poly.pdbx_seq_one_letter_code
_entity_poly.pdbx_strand_id
1 'polypeptide(L)' 'MKINKIKEMSSPDLEKELGELKSELFKLRFTKKANGLDNPMKIKEVKKDIARIKTILRERELKEGVN' A
#
# COMPACT_ATOMS: atom_id res chain seq x y z
N MET A 1 -2.97 -0.04 -8.17
CA MET A 1 -1.70 0.47 -8.74
C MET A 1 -1.04 -0.55 -9.61
N LYS A 2 -0.49 -0.09 -10.70
CA LYS A 2 0.28 -0.99 -11.56
C LYS A 2 1.71 -1.07 -11.03
N ILE A 3 2.28 -2.25 -11.05
CA ILE A 3 3.62 -2.47 -10.51
C ILE A 3 4.68 -1.62 -11.21
N ASN A 4 4.52 -1.37 -12.50
CA ASN A 4 5.47 -0.52 -13.22
C ASN A 4 5.52 0.90 -12.67
N LYS A 5 4.36 1.44 -12.32
CA LYS A 5 4.29 2.78 -11.74
C LYS A 5 4.99 2.81 -10.38
N ILE A 6 4.80 1.78 -9.59
CA ILE A 6 5.43 1.67 -8.28
C ILE A 6 6.95 1.65 -8.44
N LYS A 7 7.46 0.90 -9.40
CA LYS A 7 8.89 0.80 -9.64
C LYS A 7 9.53 2.11 -10.08
N GLU A 8 8.74 2.99 -10.70
CA GLU A 8 9.24 4.29 -11.15
C GLU A 8 9.27 5.33 -10.04
N MET A 9 8.55 5.10 -8.96
CA MET A 9 8.49 6.06 -7.86
C MET A 9 9.75 6.02 -6.99
N SER A 10 10.09 7.18 -6.43
CA SER A 10 11.21 7.25 -5.49
C SER A 10 10.82 6.57 -4.18
N SER A 11 11.81 6.18 -3.38
CA SER A 11 11.53 5.54 -2.10
C SER A 11 10.73 6.43 -1.14
N PRO A 12 11.07 7.72 -1.00
CA PRO A 12 10.25 8.61 -0.15
C PRO A 12 8.81 8.70 -0.65
N ASP A 13 8.59 8.74 -1.95
CA ASP A 13 7.24 8.78 -2.51
C ASP A 13 6.48 7.48 -2.22
N LEU A 14 7.17 6.36 -2.30
CA LEU A 14 6.56 5.07 -1.99
C LEU A 14 6.16 4.98 -0.52
N GLU A 15 6.99 5.50 0.37
CA GLU A 15 6.68 5.51 1.79
C GLU A 15 5.46 6.38 2.09
N LYS A 16 5.36 7.51 1.41
CA LYS A 16 4.22 8.40 1.55
C LYS A 16 2.95 7.70 1.06
N GLU A 17 3.03 7.09 -0.10
CA GLU A 17 1.89 6.36 -0.67
C GLU A 17 1.46 5.21 0.24
N LEU A 18 2.44 4.51 0.83
CA LEU A 18 2.16 3.43 1.76
C LEU A 18 1.37 3.94 2.96
N GLY A 19 1.76 5.09 3.50
CA GLY A 19 1.04 5.71 4.61
C GLY A 19 -0.39 6.05 4.24
N GLU A 20 -0.59 6.60 3.05
CA GLU A 20 -1.91 6.96 2.57
C GLU A 20 -2.79 5.73 2.36
N LEU A 21 -2.23 4.66 1.82
CA LEU A 21 -2.96 3.41 1.61
C LEU A 21 -3.36 2.76 2.93
N LYS A 22 -2.48 2.80 3.92
CA LYS A 22 -2.81 2.28 5.24
C LYS A 22 -3.95 3.06 5.88
N SER A 23 -3.93 4.38 5.73
CA SER A 23 -4.98 5.24 6.22
C SER A 23 -6.30 4.96 5.52
N GLU A 24 -6.26 4.77 4.20
CA GLU A 24 -7.44 4.42 3.42
C GLU A 24 -8.01 3.08 3.87
N LEU A 25 -7.16 2.09 4.09
CA LEU A 25 -7.59 0.78 4.55
C LEU A 25 -8.30 0.88 5.90
N PHE A 26 -7.74 1.67 6.79
CA PHE A 26 -8.35 1.89 8.11
C PHE A 26 -9.74 2.50 7.96
N LYS A 27 -9.86 3.52 7.11
CA LYS A 27 -11.14 4.18 6.87
C LYS A 27 -12.17 3.23 6.27
N LEU A 28 -11.75 2.40 5.34
CA LEU A 28 -12.65 1.43 4.72
C LEU A 28 -13.17 0.43 5.75
N ARG A 29 -12.31 -0.03 6.62
CA ARG A 29 -12.71 -0.97 7.68
C ARG A 29 -13.64 -0.31 8.68
N PHE A 30 -13.37 0.94 9.01
CA PHE A 30 -14.20 1.69 9.93
C PHE A 30 -15.59 1.93 9.34
N THR A 31 -15.65 2.32 8.07
CA THR A 31 -16.91 2.56 7.38
C THR A 31 -17.78 1.31 7.35
N LYS A 32 -17.15 0.18 7.05
CA LYS A 32 -17.86 -1.10 7.05
C LYS A 32 -18.49 -1.37 8.40
N LYS A 33 -17.71 -1.19 9.47
CA LYS A 33 -18.16 -1.45 10.82
C LYS A 33 -19.27 -0.50 11.24
N ALA A 34 -19.12 0.77 10.92
CA ALA A 34 -20.07 1.80 11.36
C ALA A 34 -21.37 1.79 10.57
N ASN A 35 -21.30 1.55 9.27
CA ASN A 35 -22.45 1.65 8.38
C ASN A 35 -22.97 0.33 7.84
N GLY A 36 -22.30 -0.75 8.15
CA GLY A 36 -22.69 -2.04 7.60
C GLY A 36 -22.35 -2.20 6.13
N LEU A 37 -21.68 -1.20 5.55
CA LEU A 37 -21.29 -1.26 4.15
C LEU A 37 -20.04 -2.11 4.01
N ASP A 38 -20.05 -2.95 3.00
CA ASP A 38 -18.92 -3.82 2.76
C ASP A 38 -18.46 -3.66 1.31
N ASN A 39 -17.20 -3.34 1.14
CA ASN A 39 -16.59 -3.26 -0.17
C ASN A 39 -15.34 -4.13 -0.17
N PRO A 40 -15.51 -5.45 -0.19
CA PRO A 40 -14.38 -6.37 -0.11
C PRO A 40 -13.39 -6.22 -1.27
N MET A 41 -13.89 -5.84 -2.44
CA MET A 41 -13.02 -5.64 -3.59
C MET A 41 -12.05 -4.48 -3.36
N LYS A 42 -12.56 -3.38 -2.83
CA LYS A 42 -11.73 -2.21 -2.58
C LYS A 42 -10.70 -2.49 -1.49
N ILE A 43 -11.12 -3.15 -0.42
CA ILE A 43 -10.23 -3.54 0.66
C ILE A 43 -9.12 -4.45 0.13
N LYS A 44 -9.48 -5.39 -0.71
CA LYS A 44 -8.54 -6.33 -1.31
C LYS A 44 -7.51 -5.61 -2.17
N GLU A 45 -7.97 -4.66 -3.00
CA GLU A 45 -7.09 -3.87 -3.85
C GLU A 45 -6.10 -3.06 -3.03
N VAL A 46 -6.58 -2.39 -1.99
CA VAL A 46 -5.71 -1.58 -1.12
C VAL A 46 -4.67 -2.46 -0.43
N LYS A 47 -5.08 -3.61 0.06
CA LYS A 47 -4.14 -4.55 0.68
C LYS A 47 -3.07 -5.02 -0.30
N LYS A 48 -3.45 -5.29 -1.54
CA LYS A 48 -2.50 -5.71 -2.56
C LYS A 48 -1.50 -4.62 -2.87
N ASP A 49 -1.98 -3.38 -2.96
CA ASP A 49 -1.11 -2.24 -3.24
C ASP A 49 -0.12 -2.01 -2.10
N ILE A 50 -0.58 -2.13 -0.86
CA ILE A 50 0.28 -2.03 0.30
C ILE A 50 1.37 -3.10 0.24
N ALA A 51 0.99 -4.33 -0.05
CA ALA A 51 1.95 -5.44 -0.14
C ALA A 51 2.98 -5.20 -1.24
N ARG A 52 2.55 -4.71 -2.39
CA ARG A 52 3.45 -4.42 -3.51
C ARG A 52 4.47 -3.35 -3.14
N ILE A 53 4.01 -2.27 -2.52
CA ILE A 53 4.89 -1.18 -2.12
C ILE A 53 5.89 -1.67 -1.07
N LYS A 54 5.43 -2.41 -0.08
CA LYS A 54 6.32 -2.97 0.93
C LYS A 54 7.39 -3.88 0.31
N THR A 55 6.99 -4.69 -0.65
CA THR A 55 7.91 -5.59 -1.33
C THR A 55 9.00 -4.81 -2.08
N ILE A 56 8.60 -3.78 -2.82
CA ILE A 56 9.54 -2.96 -3.58
C ILE A 56 10.49 -2.22 -2.64
N LEU A 57 9.97 -1.65 -1.56
CA LEU A 57 10.80 -0.96 -0.59
C LEU A 57 11.80 -1.91 0.06
N ARG A 58 11.37 -3.11 0.38
CA ARG A 58 12.24 -4.11 0.96
C ARG A 58 13.35 -4.52 -0.01
N GLU A 59 12.99 -4.71 -1.27
CA GLU A 59 13.99 -5.05 -2.29
C GLU A 59 15.04 -3.97 -2.44
N ARG A 60 14.62 -2.71 -2.41
CA ARG A 60 15.54 -1.57 -2.49
C ARG A 60 16.45 -1.52 -1.29
N GLU A 61 15.88 -1.77 -0.11
CA GLU A 61 16.64 -1.79 1.12
C GLU A 61 17.70 -2.88 1.09
N LEU A 62 17.37 -4.06 0.63
CA LEU A 62 18.32 -5.16 0.52
C LEU A 62 19.42 -4.86 -0.49
N LYS A 63 19.08 -4.18 -1.57
CA LYS A 63 20.03 -3.83 -2.60
C LYS A 63 20.98 -2.73 -2.17
N GLU A 64 20.45 -1.69 -1.54
CA GLU A 64 21.24 -0.54 -1.13
C GLU A 64 21.89 -0.74 0.23
N GLY A 65 21.18 -1.40 1.09
CA GLY A 65 21.60 -1.61 2.45
C GLY A 65 22.69 -2.59 2.55
N VAL A 66 22.83 -3.38 1.61
CA VAL A 66 23.88 -4.24 1.57
C VAL A 66 24.45 -4.60 2.81
N ASN A 67 24.05 -5.19 3.41
CA ASN A 67 24.71 -5.63 4.58
C ASN A 67 24.89 -7.03 4.65
#